data_1a197789925e642e2714bc479ce6e7b2
#
_entry.id   1a197789925e642e2714bc479ce6e7b2
#
_cell.length_a   1.000
_cell.length_b   1.000
_cell.length_c   1.000
_cell.angle_alpha   90.00
_cell.angle_beta   90.00
_cell.angle_gamma   90.00
#
_symmetry.space_group_name_H-M   'P 1'
#
loop_
_entity.id
_entity.type
_entity.pdbx_description
1 polymer ?
#
loop_
_entity_poly.entity_id
_entity_poly.type
_entity_poly.pdbx_seq_one_letter_code
_entity_poly.pdbx_strand_id
1 'polypeptide(L)'
;GTESDNIALIGTAYANCRAGRHIITTQIEHPAILQTCAYLQEQGFEVTYLPVDHNGVIRLHDLECAMRRDTILVSIMHTNNEIGSLQPVAEAGALIKRMNPNTVFHVDAVQGFGKFRILPKKMNIDLLSVSAHKIHGPKGVGFLYMNEKVKVRPIIFGGGQQKGMRSGTENVPGIAGMALAVEKIYQNLEAENDRLYALKDRFIQGVTRIEDVRINGLMGRDS
;
A
#
# COMPACT_ATOMS: atom_id res chain seq x y z
N GLY A 1 -7.42 6.45 -2.03
CA GLY A 1 -6.14 5.83 -2.44
C GLY A 1 -5.26 6.83 -3.16
N THR A 2 -5.53 7.17 -4.40
CA THR A 2 -4.61 7.96 -5.25
C THR A 2 -4.07 9.23 -4.57
N GLU A 3 -4.92 10.04 -3.92
CA GLU A 3 -4.46 11.24 -3.20
C GLU A 3 -3.55 10.85 -2.02
N SER A 4 -3.89 9.81 -1.26
CA SER A 4 -3.07 9.30 -0.15
C SER A 4 -1.68 8.85 -0.64
N ASP A 5 -1.63 8.11 -1.76
CA ASP A 5 -0.39 7.63 -2.36
C ASP A 5 0.48 8.79 -2.84
N ASN A 6 -0.12 9.77 -3.50
CA ASN A 6 0.60 10.96 -3.96
C ASN A 6 1.17 11.76 -2.78
N ILE A 7 0.38 11.99 -1.71
CA ILE A 7 0.86 12.66 -0.50
C ILE A 7 2.00 11.86 0.13
N ALA A 8 1.84 10.54 0.24
CA ALA A 8 2.86 9.66 0.82
C ALA A 8 4.18 9.72 0.04
N LEU A 9 4.15 9.56 -1.28
CA LEU A 9 5.35 9.49 -2.09
C LEU A 9 5.97 10.87 -2.31
N ILE A 10 5.22 11.82 -2.88
CA ILE A 10 5.73 13.16 -3.20
C ILE A 10 6.11 13.90 -1.92
N GLY A 11 5.22 13.88 -0.93
CA GLY A 11 5.47 14.55 0.34
C GLY A 11 6.71 14.04 1.06
N THR A 12 6.90 12.70 1.09
CA THR A 12 8.08 12.07 1.69
C THR A 12 9.35 12.37 0.88
N ALA A 13 9.30 12.25 -0.44
CA ALA A 13 10.44 12.50 -1.30
C ALA A 13 11.00 13.92 -1.09
N TYR A 14 10.14 14.94 -1.15
CA TYR A 14 10.58 16.32 -0.94
C TYR A 14 10.95 16.65 0.50
N ALA A 15 10.34 16.00 1.50
CA ALA A 15 10.72 16.21 2.90
C ALA A 15 12.12 15.66 3.22
N ASN A 16 12.54 14.60 2.53
CA ASN A 16 13.77 13.86 2.82
C ASN A 16 14.86 14.01 1.73
N CYS A 17 14.67 14.84 0.70
CA CYS A 17 15.56 14.97 -0.45
C CYS A 17 17.02 15.39 -0.11
N ARG A 18 17.25 15.92 1.10
CA ARG A 18 18.61 16.22 1.60
C ARG A 18 19.33 14.98 2.16
N ALA A 19 18.59 13.97 2.59
CA ALA A 19 19.14 12.71 3.10
C ALA A 19 19.45 11.72 1.98
N GLY A 20 18.75 11.84 0.85
CA GLY A 20 18.93 10.99 -0.31
C GLY A 20 17.89 11.24 -1.38
N ARG A 21 18.04 10.59 -2.53
CA ARG A 21 17.10 10.70 -3.65
C ARG A 21 16.67 9.35 -4.21
N HIS A 22 17.00 8.26 -3.53
CA HIS A 22 16.65 6.92 -3.99
C HIS A 22 15.32 6.45 -3.38
N ILE A 23 14.46 5.92 -4.23
CA ILE A 23 13.14 5.37 -3.92
C ILE A 23 13.07 3.94 -4.44
N ILE A 24 12.47 3.03 -3.69
CA ILE A 24 12.22 1.66 -4.11
C ILE A 24 10.71 1.43 -4.16
N THR A 25 10.24 0.80 -5.23
CA THR A 25 8.85 0.33 -5.37
C THR A 25 8.82 -1.00 -6.13
N THR A 26 7.64 -1.55 -6.41
CA THR A 26 7.52 -2.79 -7.17
C THR A 26 7.01 -2.56 -8.58
N GLN A 27 7.24 -3.51 -9.49
CA GLN A 27 6.76 -3.43 -10.88
C GLN A 27 5.25 -3.62 -11.00
N ILE A 28 4.59 -4.13 -9.96
CA ILE A 28 3.18 -4.50 -9.96
C ILE A 28 2.28 -3.52 -9.20
N GLU A 29 2.80 -2.38 -8.81
CA GLU A 29 2.03 -1.37 -8.09
C GLU A 29 0.85 -0.83 -8.91
N HIS A 30 -0.14 -0.29 -8.20
CA HIS A 30 -1.21 0.46 -8.84
C HIS A 30 -0.66 1.69 -9.59
N PRO A 31 -1.29 2.12 -10.71
CA PRO A 31 -0.88 3.32 -11.45
C PRO A 31 -0.70 4.57 -10.59
N ALA A 32 -1.43 4.72 -9.47
CA ALA A 32 -1.24 5.83 -8.53
C ALA A 32 0.17 5.89 -7.94
N ILE A 33 0.84 4.74 -7.76
CA ILE A 33 2.23 4.65 -7.32
C ILE A 33 3.18 4.78 -8.51
N LEU A 34 2.96 3.99 -9.58
CA LEU A 34 3.88 3.94 -10.72
C LEU A 34 4.00 5.30 -11.42
N GLN A 35 2.88 5.99 -11.66
CA GLN A 35 2.87 7.32 -12.28
C GLN A 35 3.49 8.38 -11.37
N THR A 36 3.26 8.27 -10.05
CA THR A 36 3.91 9.17 -9.08
C THR A 36 5.42 8.94 -9.02
N CYS A 37 5.87 7.69 -9.10
CA CYS A 37 7.30 7.37 -9.20
C CYS A 37 7.92 7.91 -10.49
N ALA A 38 7.23 7.77 -11.64
CA ALA A 38 7.67 8.33 -12.91
C ALA A 38 7.82 9.87 -12.84
N TYR A 39 6.82 10.55 -12.26
CA TYR A 39 6.91 11.98 -11.99
C TYR A 39 8.14 12.33 -11.12
N LEU A 40 8.39 11.58 -10.05
CA LEU A 40 9.54 11.82 -9.18
C LEU A 40 10.88 11.61 -9.91
N GLN A 41 10.95 10.66 -10.86
CA GLN A 41 12.14 10.49 -11.72
C GLN A 41 12.39 11.74 -12.57
N GLU A 42 11.35 12.35 -13.15
CA GLU A 42 11.47 13.63 -13.86
C GLU A 42 11.94 14.77 -12.95
N GLN A 43 11.68 14.68 -11.63
CA GLN A 43 12.16 15.63 -10.62
C GLN A 43 13.58 15.30 -10.09
N GLY A 44 14.27 14.33 -10.70
CA GLY A 44 15.65 13.98 -10.38
C GLY A 44 15.79 13.03 -9.18
N PHE A 45 14.75 12.28 -8.83
CA PHE A 45 14.86 11.13 -7.93
C PHE A 45 15.21 9.88 -8.74
N GLU A 46 15.91 8.93 -8.11
CA GLU A 46 16.18 7.61 -8.66
C GLU A 46 15.16 6.61 -8.15
N VAL A 47 14.53 5.85 -9.04
CA VAL A 47 13.54 4.83 -8.65
C VAL A 47 13.99 3.45 -9.07
N THR A 48 14.10 2.54 -8.11
CA THR A 48 14.29 1.11 -8.36
C THR A 48 12.94 0.38 -8.30
N TYR A 49 12.59 -0.30 -9.39
CA TYR A 49 11.38 -1.12 -9.49
C TYR A 49 11.74 -2.58 -9.25
N LEU A 50 11.38 -3.12 -8.08
CA LEU A 50 11.65 -4.51 -7.74
C LEU A 50 10.86 -5.45 -8.65
N PRO A 51 11.50 -6.50 -9.19
CA PRO A 51 10.79 -7.56 -9.88
C PRO A 51 9.97 -8.40 -8.89
N VAL A 52 9.01 -9.13 -9.41
CA VAL A 52 8.24 -10.14 -8.68
C VAL A 52 8.47 -11.51 -9.29
N ASP A 53 8.19 -12.55 -8.52
CA ASP A 53 8.20 -13.91 -9.01
C ASP A 53 6.95 -14.22 -9.89
N HIS A 54 6.82 -15.46 -10.35
CA HIS A 54 5.69 -15.90 -11.19
C HIS A 54 4.32 -15.86 -10.47
N ASN A 55 4.31 -15.75 -9.14
CA ASN A 55 3.11 -15.57 -8.33
C ASN A 55 2.80 -14.10 -8.05
N GLY A 56 3.63 -13.18 -8.55
CA GLY A 56 3.48 -11.76 -8.31
C GLY A 56 3.95 -11.32 -6.91
N VAL A 57 4.89 -12.03 -6.30
CA VAL A 57 5.43 -11.73 -4.96
C VAL A 57 6.87 -11.27 -5.06
N ILE A 58 7.25 -10.21 -4.34
CA ILE A 58 8.64 -9.75 -4.26
C ILE A 58 9.50 -10.77 -3.49
N ARG A 59 10.78 -10.85 -3.86
CA ARG A 59 11.78 -11.56 -3.07
C ARG A 59 12.46 -10.58 -2.13
N LEU A 60 12.50 -10.90 -0.84
CA LEU A 60 13.16 -10.06 0.18
C LEU A 60 14.65 -9.84 -0.11
N HIS A 61 15.31 -10.81 -0.75
CA HIS A 61 16.69 -10.68 -1.20
C HIS A 61 16.86 -9.56 -2.24
N ASP A 62 15.92 -9.42 -3.19
CA ASP A 62 15.97 -8.35 -4.19
C ASP A 62 15.78 -6.97 -3.54
N LEU A 63 14.89 -6.88 -2.54
CA LEU A 63 14.74 -5.68 -1.73
C LEU A 63 16.03 -5.36 -0.96
N GLU A 64 16.66 -6.35 -0.33
CA GLU A 64 17.91 -6.18 0.41
C GLU A 64 19.03 -5.66 -0.50
N CYS A 65 19.19 -6.24 -1.68
CA CYS A 65 20.17 -5.80 -2.68
C CYS A 65 19.90 -4.39 -3.23
N ALA A 66 18.63 -4.00 -3.33
CA ALA A 66 18.24 -2.67 -3.82
C ALA A 66 18.42 -1.56 -2.78
N MET A 67 18.44 -1.89 -1.49
CA MET A 67 18.60 -0.91 -0.42
C MET A 67 19.96 -0.22 -0.48
N ARG A 68 19.95 1.11 -0.40
CA ARG A 68 21.14 1.97 -0.42
C ARG A 68 21.14 2.90 0.82
N ARG A 69 22.29 3.49 1.12
CA ARG A 69 22.40 4.49 2.21
C ARG A 69 21.54 5.72 1.98
N ASP A 70 21.32 6.11 0.71
CA ASP A 70 20.51 7.23 0.29
C ASP A 70 19.07 6.83 -0.10
N THR A 71 18.63 5.61 0.22
CA THR A 71 17.23 5.20 0.09
C THR A 71 16.38 5.90 1.15
N ILE A 72 15.51 6.80 0.71
CA ILE A 72 14.65 7.60 1.59
C ILE A 72 13.23 7.03 1.74
N LEU A 73 12.78 6.25 0.75
CA LEU A 73 11.41 5.73 0.69
C LEU A 73 11.41 4.35 0.05
N VAL A 74 10.69 3.43 0.65
CA VAL A 74 10.27 2.16 0.04
C VAL A 74 8.74 2.15 0.03
N SER A 75 8.12 1.88 -1.13
CA SER A 75 6.68 1.77 -1.28
C SER A 75 6.34 0.41 -1.87
N ILE A 76 5.59 -0.40 -1.13
CA ILE A 76 5.17 -1.75 -1.53
C ILE A 76 3.69 -1.90 -1.24
N MET A 77 2.90 -2.32 -2.23
CA MET A 77 1.48 -2.60 -2.00
C MET A 77 1.32 -3.82 -1.07
N HIS A 78 0.24 -3.85 -0.29
CA HIS A 78 -0.06 -5.00 0.57
C HIS A 78 -0.58 -6.17 -0.24
N THR A 79 -1.54 -5.91 -1.11
CA THR A 79 -2.22 -6.91 -1.94
C THR A 79 -2.38 -6.35 -3.34
N ASN A 80 -2.03 -7.12 -4.36
CA ASN A 80 -2.18 -6.68 -5.74
C ASN A 80 -3.64 -6.66 -6.17
N ASN A 81 -4.03 -5.61 -6.90
CA ASN A 81 -5.42 -5.39 -7.33
C ASN A 81 -5.85 -6.23 -8.54
N GLU A 82 -4.91 -6.81 -9.28
CA GLU A 82 -5.16 -7.60 -10.49
C GLU A 82 -5.21 -9.11 -10.18
N ILE A 83 -4.16 -9.62 -9.56
CA ILE A 83 -3.96 -11.05 -9.34
C ILE A 83 -4.11 -11.48 -7.87
N GLY A 84 -4.33 -10.53 -6.95
CA GLY A 84 -4.55 -10.83 -5.54
C GLY A 84 -3.30 -11.30 -4.78
N SER A 85 -2.09 -11.20 -5.36
CA SER A 85 -0.86 -11.61 -4.67
C SER A 85 -0.64 -10.79 -3.40
N LEU A 86 -0.31 -11.49 -2.32
CA LEU A 86 -0.03 -10.90 -1.01
C LEU A 86 1.47 -10.67 -0.86
N GLN A 87 1.87 -9.43 -0.52
CA GLN A 87 3.26 -9.08 -0.36
C GLN A 87 3.73 -9.29 1.09
N PRO A 88 4.99 -9.69 1.32
CA PRO A 88 5.55 -9.93 2.65
C PRO A 88 5.88 -8.61 3.36
N VAL A 89 4.86 -7.77 3.63
CA VAL A 89 5.05 -6.40 4.12
C VAL A 89 5.64 -6.33 5.53
N ALA A 90 5.34 -7.30 6.40
CA ALA A 90 5.91 -7.33 7.75
C ALA A 90 7.40 -7.62 7.74
N GLU A 91 7.82 -8.60 6.93
CA GLU A 91 9.22 -8.99 6.74
C GLU A 91 9.99 -7.88 6.00
N ALA A 92 9.37 -7.28 4.98
CA ALA A 92 9.94 -6.13 4.27
C ALA A 92 10.16 -4.95 5.22
N GLY A 93 9.19 -4.62 6.06
CA GLY A 93 9.32 -3.56 7.06
C GLY A 93 10.44 -3.82 8.06
N ALA A 94 10.57 -5.06 8.55
CA ALA A 94 11.67 -5.46 9.44
C ALA A 94 13.04 -5.34 8.74
N LEU A 95 13.13 -5.79 7.48
CA LEU A 95 14.34 -5.69 6.67
C LEU A 95 14.75 -4.22 6.44
N ILE A 96 13.82 -3.39 5.99
CA ILE A 96 14.06 -1.96 5.74
C ILE A 96 14.62 -1.28 6.99
N LYS A 97 13.97 -1.47 8.14
CA LYS A 97 14.40 -0.82 9.39
C LYS A 97 15.73 -1.35 9.92
N ARG A 98 16.06 -2.61 9.65
CA ARG A 98 17.37 -3.19 9.98
C ARG A 98 18.49 -2.57 9.14
N MET A 99 18.24 -2.35 7.83
CA MET A 99 19.24 -1.82 6.92
C MET A 99 19.42 -0.31 7.04
N ASN A 100 18.31 0.44 7.10
CA ASN A 100 18.31 1.88 7.28
C ASN A 100 17.04 2.31 8.04
N PRO A 101 17.14 2.56 9.36
CA PRO A 101 15.98 2.91 10.19
C PRO A 101 15.31 4.25 9.78
N ASN A 102 16.03 5.10 9.05
CA ASN A 102 15.51 6.39 8.57
C ASN A 102 14.74 6.30 7.24
N THR A 103 14.85 5.19 6.52
CA THR A 103 14.05 4.96 5.32
C THR A 103 12.57 4.87 5.69
N VAL A 104 11.75 5.68 5.07
CA VAL A 104 10.29 5.65 5.25
C VAL A 104 9.72 4.43 4.52
N PHE A 105 8.86 3.66 5.20
CA PHE A 105 8.16 2.55 4.60
C PHE A 105 6.68 2.89 4.40
N HIS A 106 6.27 3.02 3.15
CA HIS A 106 4.89 3.21 2.72
C HIS A 106 4.28 1.90 2.24
N VAL A 107 3.03 1.66 2.60
CA VAL A 107 2.24 0.53 2.12
C VAL A 107 0.94 1.03 1.50
N ASP A 108 0.72 0.76 0.21
CA ASP A 108 -0.61 0.87 -0.39
C ASP A 108 -1.44 -0.34 0.08
N ALA A 109 -2.33 -0.09 1.04
CA ALA A 109 -3.21 -1.10 1.62
C ALA A 109 -4.65 -1.02 1.07
N VAL A 110 -4.87 -0.31 -0.04
CA VAL A 110 -6.20 -0.13 -0.62
C VAL A 110 -6.91 -1.46 -0.85
N GLN A 111 -6.21 -2.51 -1.26
CA GLN A 111 -6.79 -3.84 -1.43
C GLN A 111 -6.73 -4.72 -0.18
N GLY A 112 -5.76 -4.52 0.70
CA GLY A 112 -5.57 -5.35 1.91
C GLY A 112 -6.38 -4.91 3.12
N PHE A 113 -6.64 -3.59 3.27
CA PHE A 113 -7.38 -3.06 4.39
C PHE A 113 -8.83 -3.58 4.39
N GLY A 114 -9.30 -4.04 5.55
CA GLY A 114 -10.62 -4.65 5.69
C GLY A 114 -10.71 -6.11 5.21
N LYS A 115 -9.60 -6.69 4.74
CA LYS A 115 -9.45 -8.12 4.45
C LYS A 115 -8.41 -8.78 5.36
N PHE A 116 -7.39 -8.03 5.74
CA PHE A 116 -6.32 -8.46 6.64
C PHE A 116 -6.24 -7.53 7.86
N ARG A 117 -5.74 -8.07 8.97
CA ARG A 117 -5.40 -7.27 10.15
C ARG A 117 -4.03 -6.64 9.96
N ILE A 118 -4.00 -5.43 9.42
CA ILE A 118 -2.77 -4.67 9.24
C ILE A 118 -2.50 -3.87 10.51
N LEU A 119 -1.34 -4.09 11.13
CA LEU A 119 -0.91 -3.43 12.36
C LEU A 119 0.35 -2.59 12.07
N PRO A 120 0.22 -1.33 11.65
CA PRO A 120 1.34 -0.55 11.11
C PRO A 120 2.57 -0.53 12.02
N LYS A 121 2.39 -0.30 13.32
CA LYS A 121 3.50 -0.27 14.28
C LYS A 121 4.24 -1.61 14.40
N LYS A 122 3.53 -2.74 14.35
CA LYS A 122 4.13 -4.08 14.45
C LYS A 122 4.83 -4.48 13.15
N MET A 123 4.33 -3.99 12.02
CA MET A 123 4.87 -4.27 10.68
C MET A 123 5.91 -3.23 10.24
N ASN A 124 6.29 -2.29 11.13
CA ASN A 124 7.20 -1.19 10.82
C ASN A 124 6.75 -0.30 9.63
N ILE A 125 5.45 -0.19 9.42
CA ILE A 125 4.86 0.66 8.38
C ILE A 125 4.78 2.09 8.91
N ASP A 126 5.36 3.02 8.17
CA ASP A 126 5.36 4.44 8.52
C ASP A 126 4.17 5.19 7.91
N LEU A 127 3.79 4.82 6.69
CA LEU A 127 2.69 5.41 5.94
C LEU A 127 1.81 4.30 5.38
N LEU A 128 0.48 4.45 5.48
CA LEU A 128 -0.46 3.45 4.96
C LEU A 128 -1.61 4.14 4.24
N SER A 129 -1.79 3.83 2.96
CA SER A 129 -2.88 4.36 2.13
C SER A 129 -4.09 3.44 2.13
N VAL A 130 -5.28 4.02 2.30
CA VAL A 130 -6.56 3.29 2.31
C VAL A 130 -7.61 4.05 1.53
N SER A 131 -8.54 3.33 0.89
CA SER A 131 -9.68 3.88 0.16
C SER A 131 -11.01 3.26 0.62
N ALA A 132 -11.98 4.11 0.94
CA ALA A 132 -13.27 3.67 1.49
C ALA A 132 -14.07 2.77 0.53
N HIS A 133 -14.04 3.04 -0.79
CA HIS A 133 -14.84 2.29 -1.76
C HIS A 133 -14.42 0.82 -1.92
N LYS A 134 -13.25 0.43 -1.43
CA LYS A 134 -12.77 -0.97 -1.42
C LYS A 134 -13.25 -1.77 -0.20
N ILE A 135 -13.85 -1.06 0.77
CA ILE A 135 -14.44 -1.64 1.98
C ILE A 135 -15.94 -1.29 2.10
N HIS A 136 -16.62 -1.16 0.96
CA HIS A 136 -18.05 -0.83 0.87
C HIS A 136 -18.44 0.54 1.43
N GLY A 137 -17.46 1.42 1.64
CA GLY A 137 -17.67 2.82 2.03
C GLY A 137 -17.88 3.74 0.84
N PRO A 138 -18.11 5.04 1.08
CA PRO A 138 -18.34 6.03 0.03
C PRO A 138 -17.15 6.19 -0.92
N LYS A 139 -17.42 6.48 -2.18
CA LYS A 139 -16.39 6.91 -3.15
C LYS A 139 -15.88 8.30 -2.80
N GLY A 140 -14.64 8.61 -3.22
CA GLY A 140 -14.02 9.93 -3.00
C GLY A 140 -13.47 10.15 -1.59
N VAL A 141 -13.48 9.13 -0.74
CA VAL A 141 -12.96 9.18 0.64
C VAL A 141 -11.92 8.11 0.86
N GLY A 142 -10.90 8.44 1.63
CA GLY A 142 -9.83 7.55 2.06
C GLY A 142 -9.04 8.19 3.18
N PHE A 143 -8.01 7.54 3.66
CA PHE A 143 -7.08 8.13 4.61
C PHE A 143 -5.64 7.71 4.32
N LEU A 144 -4.73 8.53 4.80
CA LEU A 144 -3.33 8.22 4.95
C LEU A 144 -2.99 8.12 6.44
N TYR A 145 -2.64 6.93 6.91
CA TYR A 145 -2.01 6.79 8.22
C TYR A 145 -0.57 7.29 8.13
N MET A 146 -0.17 8.09 9.10
CA MET A 146 1.19 8.61 9.20
C MET A 146 1.73 8.35 10.61
N ASN A 147 2.90 7.72 10.69
CA ASN A 147 3.66 7.65 11.92
C ASN A 147 4.14 9.05 12.31
N GLU A 148 3.99 9.42 13.57
CA GLU A 148 4.33 10.76 14.09
C GLU A 148 5.79 11.18 13.87
N LYS A 149 6.69 10.21 13.67
CA LYS A 149 8.14 10.46 13.46
C LYS A 149 8.47 10.76 12.00
N VAL A 150 7.54 10.53 11.07
CA VAL A 150 7.80 10.69 9.64
C VAL A 150 7.61 12.13 9.21
N LYS A 151 8.55 12.62 8.42
CA LYS A 151 8.45 13.93 7.79
C LYS A 151 7.84 13.81 6.41
N VAL A 152 6.69 14.44 6.22
CA VAL A 152 6.00 14.54 4.93
C VAL A 152 5.72 16.03 4.66
N ARG A 153 5.97 16.50 3.46
CA ARG A 153 5.59 17.86 3.05
C ARG A 153 4.17 17.86 2.49
N PRO A 154 3.35 18.87 2.85
CA PRO A 154 2.07 19.05 2.18
C PRO A 154 2.25 19.24 0.67
N ILE A 155 1.31 18.72 -0.12
CA ILE A 155 1.25 18.89 -1.58
C ILE A 155 -0.06 19.57 -2.01
N ILE A 156 -1.02 19.72 -1.09
CA ILE A 156 -2.28 20.43 -1.30
C ILE A 156 -2.31 21.61 -0.33
N PHE A 157 -2.22 22.80 -0.87
CA PHE A 157 -2.07 24.03 -0.10
C PHE A 157 -3.41 24.77 0.05
N GLY A 158 -3.57 25.50 1.17
CA GLY A 158 -4.76 26.27 1.48
C GLY A 158 -4.87 26.58 2.97
N GLY A 159 -6.00 26.27 3.60
CA GLY A 159 -6.22 26.45 5.03
C GLY A 159 -5.49 25.44 5.91
N GLY A 160 -5.79 25.47 7.22
CA GLY A 160 -5.10 24.65 8.23
C GLY A 160 -5.70 23.25 8.47
N GLN A 161 -6.56 22.76 7.58
CA GLN A 161 -7.21 21.46 7.75
C GLN A 161 -6.16 20.32 7.82
N GLN A 162 -6.48 19.24 8.52
CA GLN A 162 -5.56 18.13 8.79
C GLN A 162 -4.19 18.62 9.33
N LYS A 163 -4.20 19.60 10.23
CA LYS A 163 -2.98 20.25 10.80
C LYS A 163 -2.06 20.83 9.73
N GLY A 164 -2.63 21.35 8.64
CA GLY A 164 -1.88 21.90 7.50
C GLY A 164 -1.31 20.86 6.54
N MET A 165 -1.52 19.58 6.78
CA MET A 165 -1.03 18.50 5.92
C MET A 165 -1.84 18.36 4.64
N ARG A 166 -3.16 18.53 4.73
CA ARG A 166 -4.06 18.44 3.59
C ARG A 166 -5.16 19.49 3.73
N SER A 167 -5.01 20.58 3.00
CA SER A 167 -5.95 21.69 3.01
C SER A 167 -7.25 21.37 2.27
N GLY A 168 -8.31 22.07 2.62
CA GLY A 168 -9.66 21.89 2.08
C GLY A 168 -10.62 21.33 3.12
N THR A 169 -11.86 21.80 3.09
CA THR A 169 -12.91 21.39 4.04
C THR A 169 -13.10 19.88 4.03
N GLU A 170 -13.18 19.28 5.20
CA GLU A 170 -13.35 17.85 5.36
C GLU A 170 -14.72 17.40 4.86
N ASN A 171 -14.72 16.30 4.10
CA ASN A 171 -15.95 15.60 3.69
C ASN A 171 -16.52 14.78 4.86
N VAL A 172 -17.10 15.47 5.86
CA VAL A 172 -17.59 14.85 7.09
C VAL A 172 -18.57 13.70 6.83
N PRO A 173 -19.58 13.83 5.93
CA PRO A 173 -20.47 12.71 5.64
C PRO A 173 -19.75 11.48 5.07
N GLY A 174 -18.79 11.71 4.17
CA GLY A 174 -18.01 10.63 3.59
C GLY A 174 -17.09 9.95 4.62
N ILE A 175 -16.47 10.74 5.52
CA ILE A 175 -15.64 10.23 6.62
C ILE A 175 -16.47 9.38 7.58
N ALA A 176 -17.65 9.85 7.97
CA ALA A 176 -18.58 9.10 8.83
C ALA A 176 -19.03 7.79 8.17
N GLY A 177 -19.34 7.82 6.86
CA GLY A 177 -19.69 6.63 6.09
C GLY A 177 -18.54 5.62 6.01
N MET A 178 -17.30 6.10 5.85
CA MET A 178 -16.11 5.25 5.88
C MET A 178 -15.90 4.63 7.26
N ALA A 179 -16.06 5.40 8.34
CA ALA A 179 -15.91 4.90 9.70
C ALA A 179 -16.89 3.76 9.98
N LEU A 180 -18.17 3.92 9.59
CA LEU A 180 -19.17 2.86 9.71
C LEU A 180 -18.82 1.61 8.90
N ALA A 181 -18.30 1.79 7.68
CA ALA A 181 -17.85 0.67 6.84
C ALA A 181 -16.70 -0.10 7.50
N VAL A 182 -15.71 0.60 8.07
CA VAL A 182 -14.60 0.00 8.82
C VAL A 182 -15.13 -0.79 10.02
N GLU A 183 -16.00 -0.19 10.82
CA GLU A 183 -16.59 -0.86 11.99
C GLU A 183 -17.27 -2.16 11.60
N LYS A 184 -18.16 -2.13 10.59
CA LYS A 184 -18.90 -3.31 10.14
C LYS A 184 -17.99 -4.42 9.60
N ILE A 185 -16.97 -4.07 8.80
CA ILE A 185 -16.10 -5.09 8.17
C ILE A 185 -15.21 -5.79 9.21
N TYR A 186 -14.71 -5.04 10.22
CA TYR A 186 -13.86 -5.62 11.25
C TYR A 186 -14.62 -6.40 12.31
N GLN A 187 -15.94 -6.19 12.47
CA GLN A 187 -16.79 -7.01 13.35
C GLN A 187 -16.87 -8.46 12.90
N ASN A 188 -16.85 -8.72 11.59
CA ASN A 188 -17.04 -10.05 11.00
C ASN A 188 -15.89 -10.47 10.09
N LEU A 189 -14.72 -9.89 10.24
CA LEU A 189 -13.59 -10.04 9.31
C LEU A 189 -13.22 -11.51 9.05
N GLU A 190 -13.10 -12.32 10.08
CA GLU A 190 -12.69 -13.71 9.97
C GLU A 190 -13.74 -14.57 9.27
N ALA A 191 -15.01 -14.43 9.68
CA ALA A 191 -16.12 -15.16 9.06
C ALA A 191 -16.32 -14.79 7.58
N GLU A 192 -16.16 -13.51 7.24
CA GLU A 192 -16.25 -13.05 5.85
C GLU A 192 -15.08 -13.53 5.01
N ASN A 193 -13.87 -13.54 5.56
CA ASN A 193 -12.71 -14.10 4.88
C ASN A 193 -12.88 -15.60 4.64
N ASP A 194 -13.36 -16.37 5.61
CA ASP A 194 -13.63 -17.81 5.45
C ASP A 194 -14.65 -18.06 4.33
N ARG A 195 -15.70 -17.24 4.27
CA ARG A 195 -16.72 -17.30 3.20
C ARG A 195 -16.10 -17.01 1.83
N LEU A 196 -15.25 -15.98 1.72
CA LEU A 196 -14.61 -15.59 0.47
C LEU A 196 -13.61 -16.66 -0.01
N TYR A 197 -12.81 -17.22 0.88
CA TYR A 197 -11.91 -18.32 0.54
C TYR A 197 -12.67 -19.56 0.08
N ALA A 198 -13.78 -19.94 0.74
CA ALA A 198 -14.62 -21.05 0.30
C ALA A 198 -15.21 -20.81 -1.10
N LEU A 199 -15.62 -19.57 -1.42
CA LEU A 199 -16.08 -19.22 -2.76
C LEU A 199 -14.98 -19.28 -3.80
N LYS A 200 -13.78 -18.77 -3.47
CA LYS A 200 -12.57 -18.84 -4.31
C LYS A 200 -12.23 -20.29 -4.63
N ASP A 201 -12.17 -21.15 -3.64
CA ASP A 201 -11.85 -22.57 -3.81
C ASP A 201 -12.89 -23.27 -4.70
N ARG A 202 -14.18 -23.00 -4.47
CA ARG A 202 -15.27 -23.53 -5.31
C ARG A 202 -15.16 -23.05 -6.76
N PHE A 203 -14.83 -21.78 -6.98
CA PHE A 203 -14.62 -21.22 -8.30
C PHE A 203 -13.44 -21.88 -9.00
N ILE A 204 -12.29 -22.00 -8.32
CA ILE A 204 -11.08 -22.64 -8.85
C ILE A 204 -11.39 -24.09 -9.25
N GLN A 205 -12.04 -24.88 -8.36
CA GLN A 205 -12.45 -26.26 -8.66
C GLN A 205 -13.39 -26.37 -9.87
N GLY A 206 -14.21 -25.36 -10.10
CA GLY A 206 -15.09 -25.28 -11.27
C GLY A 206 -14.34 -25.00 -12.57
N VAL A 207 -13.54 -23.94 -12.58
CA VAL A 207 -12.87 -23.45 -13.81
C VAL A 207 -11.73 -24.36 -14.25
N THR A 208 -11.04 -25.02 -13.34
CA THR A 208 -9.95 -25.97 -13.67
C THR A 208 -10.42 -27.26 -14.32
N ARG A 209 -11.75 -27.50 -14.42
CA ARG A 209 -12.32 -28.58 -15.23
C ARG A 209 -12.41 -28.23 -16.72
N ILE A 210 -12.25 -26.95 -17.05
CA ILE A 210 -12.24 -26.49 -18.44
C ILE A 210 -10.82 -26.68 -18.98
N GLU A 211 -10.74 -27.30 -20.17
CA GLU A 211 -9.46 -27.53 -20.84
C GLU A 211 -8.69 -26.22 -21.03
N ASP A 212 -7.37 -26.26 -20.89
CA ASP A 212 -6.43 -25.14 -21.03
C ASP A 212 -6.59 -23.97 -20.02
N VAL A 213 -7.46 -24.09 -19.01
CA VAL A 213 -7.53 -23.10 -17.94
C VAL A 213 -6.40 -23.29 -16.93
N ARG A 214 -5.67 -22.20 -16.66
CA ARG A 214 -4.62 -22.13 -15.62
C ARG A 214 -4.96 -21.06 -14.58
N ILE A 215 -4.63 -21.36 -13.33
CA ILE A 215 -4.73 -20.38 -12.25
C ILE A 215 -3.37 -19.67 -12.11
N ASN A 216 -3.38 -18.35 -12.13
CA ASN A 216 -2.21 -17.53 -11.87
C ASN A 216 -2.21 -17.10 -10.40
N GLY A 217 -1.03 -17.20 -9.75
CA GLY A 217 -0.83 -16.86 -8.35
C GLY A 217 -0.97 -18.05 -7.40
N LEU A 218 -0.81 -17.78 -6.11
CA LEU A 218 -0.90 -18.76 -5.03
C LEU A 218 -2.36 -19.14 -4.76
N MET A 219 -2.57 -20.37 -4.34
CA MET A 219 -3.87 -20.88 -3.91
C MET A 219 -3.99 -20.90 -2.39
N GLY A 220 -5.21 -21.11 -1.90
CA GLY A 220 -5.45 -21.16 -0.46
C GLY A 220 -5.37 -19.78 0.19
N ARG A 221 -4.87 -19.75 1.43
CA ARG A 221 -4.82 -18.54 2.26
C ARG A 221 -3.51 -17.71 2.10
N ASP A 222 -2.63 -18.14 1.24
CA ASP A 222 -1.37 -17.44 0.92
C ASP A 222 -1.54 -16.39 -0.18
N SER A 223 -2.80 -16.15 -0.57
CA SER A 223 -3.17 -15.15 -1.57
C SER A 223 -4.55 -14.53 -1.29
#